data_2c1d4fc074a0bae42e0657483e57ce4c
#
_entry.id   2c1d4fc074a0bae42e0657483e57ce4c
#
_cell.length_a   1.000
_cell.length_b   1.000
_cell.length_c   1.000
_cell.angle_alpha   90.00
_cell.angle_beta   90.00
_cell.angle_gamma   90.00
#
_symmetry.space_group_name_H-M   'P 1'
#
loop_
_entity.id
_entity.type
_entity.pdbx_description
1 polymer ?
#
loop_
_entity_poly.entity_id
_entity_poly.type
_entity_poly.pdbx_seq_one_letter_code
_entity_poly.pdbx_strand_id
1 'polypeptide(L)'
;YIFDNYGVELRFKQIFSRGKDCVLSDEEYELLVKSADFIKILDERLSFYEGSLTEAIYLKEVNEELLKWGKFENGKYIPNNPNMFLGIMIDHMTLVKASRRRTKKDEIDAISRDSVQIRNNTKIVSPIMISQFNRNANGQERMKQGLQDPSMEDYKDSGALLEDSQV
;
A
#
# COMPACT_ATOMS: atom_id res chain seq x y z
N TYR A 1 13.48 -4.24 -12.88
CA TYR A 1 14.80 -4.75 -12.49
C TYR A 1 15.53 -5.46 -13.65
N ILE A 2 14.94 -6.52 -14.28
CA ILE A 2 15.57 -7.24 -15.41
C ILE A 2 15.80 -6.30 -16.58
N PHE A 3 14.80 -5.49 -16.96
CA PHE A 3 14.93 -4.51 -18.03
C PHE A 3 16.03 -3.48 -17.73
N ASP A 4 16.03 -2.91 -16.52
CA ASP A 4 16.95 -1.85 -16.12
C ASP A 4 18.42 -2.33 -16.03
N ASN A 5 18.62 -3.58 -15.62
CA ASN A 5 19.97 -4.13 -15.43
C ASN A 5 20.51 -4.92 -16.63
N TYR A 6 19.62 -5.48 -17.46
CA TYR A 6 20.01 -6.38 -18.54
C TYR A 6 19.44 -5.98 -19.92
N GLY A 7 18.58 -4.96 -19.98
CA GLY A 7 17.96 -4.48 -21.22
C GLY A 7 16.94 -5.45 -21.85
N VAL A 8 16.52 -6.49 -21.11
CA VAL A 8 15.60 -7.53 -21.60
C VAL A 8 14.22 -7.32 -21.00
N GLU A 9 13.19 -7.20 -21.84
CA GLU A 9 11.80 -7.11 -21.43
C GLU A 9 11.16 -8.51 -21.38
N LEU A 10 10.89 -9.02 -20.18
CA LEU A 10 10.13 -10.24 -19.98
C LEU A 10 8.65 -9.94 -19.84
N ARG A 11 7.83 -10.61 -20.66
CA ARG A 11 6.39 -10.47 -20.58
C ARG A 11 5.84 -11.36 -19.46
N PHE A 12 4.85 -10.84 -18.72
CA PHE A 12 4.18 -11.57 -17.64
C PHE A 12 3.69 -12.98 -18.07
N LYS A 13 3.19 -13.11 -19.31
CA LYS A 13 2.76 -14.39 -19.87
C LYS A 13 3.89 -15.41 -20.02
N GLN A 14 5.11 -14.97 -20.32
CA GLN A 14 6.29 -15.83 -20.44
C GLN A 14 6.72 -16.36 -19.08
N ILE A 15 6.74 -15.50 -18.06
CA ILE A 15 7.12 -15.86 -16.69
C ILE A 15 6.19 -16.94 -16.12
N PHE A 16 4.90 -16.86 -16.41
CA PHE A 16 3.90 -17.83 -15.93
C PHE A 16 3.63 -18.99 -16.91
N SER A 17 4.40 -19.09 -17.99
CA SER A 17 4.27 -20.17 -19.01
C SER A 17 2.83 -20.42 -19.47
N ARG A 18 2.04 -19.36 -19.65
CA ARG A 18 0.64 -19.44 -20.05
C ARG A 18 0.50 -19.29 -21.57
N GLY A 19 0.45 -20.41 -22.28
CA GLY A 19 0.23 -20.46 -23.73
C GLY A 19 1.40 -21.09 -24.51
N LYS A 20 1.11 -21.55 -25.74
CA LYS A 20 2.10 -22.26 -26.59
C LYS A 20 3.28 -21.37 -27.01
N ASP A 21 3.08 -20.06 -27.05
CA ASP A 21 4.09 -19.08 -27.53
C ASP A 21 4.72 -18.29 -26.36
N CYS A 22 4.61 -18.79 -25.13
CA CYS A 22 5.02 -18.09 -23.92
C CYS A 22 6.07 -18.89 -23.15
N VAL A 23 7.07 -19.42 -23.85
CA VAL A 23 8.20 -20.14 -23.25
C VAL A 23 9.36 -19.15 -23.18
N LEU A 24 10.02 -19.09 -22.02
CA LEU A 24 11.28 -18.36 -21.88
C LEU A 24 12.38 -19.09 -22.68
N SER A 25 13.27 -18.37 -23.33
CA SER A 25 14.52 -18.93 -23.81
C SER A 25 15.41 -19.30 -22.63
N ASP A 26 16.44 -20.11 -22.88
CA ASP A 26 17.42 -20.50 -21.82
C ASP A 26 18.09 -19.24 -21.24
N GLU A 27 18.42 -18.25 -22.08
CA GLU A 27 19.03 -17.00 -21.65
C GLU A 27 18.05 -16.16 -20.81
N GLU A 28 16.77 -16.05 -21.20
CA GLU A 28 15.73 -15.37 -20.45
C GLU A 28 15.48 -16.05 -19.09
N TYR A 29 15.52 -17.39 -19.05
CA TYR A 29 15.40 -18.16 -17.82
C TYR A 29 16.59 -17.91 -16.88
N GLU A 30 17.82 -17.89 -17.40
CA GLU A 30 18.99 -17.55 -16.59
C GLU A 30 18.91 -16.14 -15.99
N LEU A 31 18.39 -15.16 -16.74
CA LEU A 31 18.17 -13.80 -16.22
C LEU A 31 17.14 -13.80 -15.09
N LEU A 32 16.08 -14.59 -15.22
CA LEU A 32 15.09 -14.74 -14.16
C LEU A 32 15.72 -15.34 -12.89
N VAL A 33 16.56 -16.38 -13.05
CA VAL A 33 17.28 -17.00 -11.93
C VAL A 33 18.25 -16.01 -11.26
N LYS A 34 19.00 -15.25 -12.04
CA LYS A 34 19.87 -14.16 -11.50
C LYS A 34 19.11 -13.09 -10.74
N SER A 35 17.83 -12.89 -11.08
CA SER A 35 16.96 -11.95 -10.36
C SER A 35 16.46 -12.49 -9.02
N ALA A 36 16.69 -13.76 -8.69
CA ALA A 36 16.23 -14.36 -7.43
C ALA A 36 16.83 -13.68 -6.19
N ASP A 37 18.05 -13.14 -6.28
CA ASP A 37 18.67 -12.41 -5.17
C ASP A 37 17.94 -11.08 -4.90
N PHE A 38 17.43 -10.41 -5.94
CA PHE A 38 16.58 -9.23 -5.76
C PHE A 38 15.25 -9.60 -5.10
N ILE A 39 14.64 -10.72 -5.48
CA ILE A 39 13.40 -11.22 -4.87
C ILE A 39 13.61 -11.51 -3.38
N LYS A 40 14.74 -12.11 -3.00
CA LYS A 40 15.10 -12.33 -1.58
C LYS A 40 15.19 -11.00 -0.80
N ILE A 41 15.84 -9.98 -1.38
CA ILE A 41 15.92 -8.65 -0.76
C ILE A 41 14.52 -8.05 -0.57
N LEU A 42 13.63 -8.23 -1.53
CA LEU A 42 12.23 -7.77 -1.41
C LEU A 42 11.51 -8.55 -0.31
N ASP A 43 11.65 -9.88 -0.26
CA ASP A 43 11.01 -10.74 0.75
C ASP A 43 11.43 -10.37 2.18
N GLU A 44 12.69 -10.03 2.37
CA GLU A 44 13.22 -9.55 3.66
C GLU A 44 12.69 -8.17 4.07
N ARG A 45 12.21 -7.36 3.11
CA ARG A 45 11.77 -5.97 3.31
C ARG A 45 10.29 -5.75 3.18
N LEU A 46 9.55 -6.75 2.71
CA LEU A 46 8.10 -6.69 2.55
C LEU A 46 7.43 -7.55 3.61
N SER A 47 6.50 -6.96 4.34
CA SER A 47 5.60 -7.69 5.24
C SER A 47 4.19 -7.55 4.71
N PHE A 48 3.45 -8.66 4.63
CA PHE A 48 2.08 -8.68 4.14
C PHE A 48 1.13 -9.08 5.27
N TYR A 49 0.04 -8.34 5.37
CA TYR A 49 -1.09 -8.72 6.22
C TYR A 49 -2.28 -9.08 5.33
N GLU A 50 -2.72 -10.32 5.38
CA GLU A 50 -3.87 -10.84 4.63
C GLU A 50 -5.01 -11.13 5.58
N GLY A 51 -5.78 -10.13 5.96
CA GLY A 51 -6.87 -10.31 6.91
C GLY A 51 -7.88 -9.17 6.91
N SER A 52 -8.88 -9.29 7.78
CA SER A 52 -9.82 -8.21 8.01
C SER A 52 -9.15 -7.11 8.82
N LEU A 53 -9.06 -5.91 8.26
CA LEU A 53 -8.43 -4.77 8.92
C LEU A 53 -9.45 -4.00 9.77
N THR A 54 -9.09 -3.74 11.01
CA THR A 54 -9.72 -2.76 11.93
C THR A 54 -8.61 -1.85 12.46
N GLU A 55 -8.97 -0.71 13.08
CA GLU A 55 -7.98 0.18 13.69
C GLU A 55 -7.06 -0.55 14.67
N ALA A 56 -7.62 -1.39 15.55
CA ALA A 56 -6.82 -2.13 16.54
C ALA A 56 -5.81 -3.09 15.90
N ILE A 57 -6.19 -3.76 14.80
CA ILE A 57 -5.30 -4.64 14.04
C ILE A 57 -4.24 -3.80 13.32
N TYR A 58 -4.64 -2.70 12.69
CA TYR A 58 -3.72 -1.79 12.04
C TYR A 58 -2.62 -1.30 12.99
N LEU A 59 -2.99 -0.79 14.16
CA LEU A 59 -2.04 -0.33 15.17
C LEU A 59 -1.11 -1.44 15.65
N LYS A 60 -1.65 -2.66 15.84
CA LYS A 60 -0.84 -3.82 16.24
C LYS A 60 0.22 -4.14 15.18
N GLU A 61 -0.20 -4.35 13.93
CA GLU A 61 0.71 -4.71 12.84
C GLU A 61 1.78 -3.62 12.60
N VAL A 62 1.38 -2.34 12.63
CA VAL A 62 2.33 -1.23 12.48
C VAL A 62 3.33 -1.18 13.64
N ASN A 63 2.90 -1.38 14.88
CA ASN A 63 3.79 -1.40 16.02
C ASN A 63 4.76 -2.58 15.97
N GLU A 64 4.28 -3.77 15.59
CA GLU A 64 5.15 -4.94 15.42
C GLU A 64 6.20 -4.70 14.34
N GLU A 65 5.83 -4.06 13.24
CA GLU A 65 6.78 -3.71 12.18
C GLU A 65 7.79 -2.65 12.66
N LEU A 66 7.34 -1.60 13.35
CA LEU A 66 8.24 -0.58 13.89
C LEU A 66 9.26 -1.17 14.87
N LEU A 67 8.88 -2.14 15.69
CA LEU A 67 9.78 -2.80 16.64
C LEU A 67 10.87 -3.65 16.00
N LYS A 68 10.69 -4.11 14.78
CA LYS A 68 11.76 -4.78 14.00
C LYS A 68 12.86 -3.81 13.61
N TRP A 69 12.49 -2.55 13.35
CA TRP A 69 13.37 -1.55 12.75
C TRP A 69 13.84 -0.45 13.71
N GLY A 70 13.39 -0.48 14.95
CA GLY A 70 13.74 0.52 15.94
C GLY A 70 13.16 0.21 17.30
N LYS A 71 13.14 1.22 18.17
CA LYS A 71 12.61 1.12 19.53
C LYS A 71 11.92 2.40 19.97
N PHE A 72 11.06 2.30 20.95
CA PHE A 72 10.48 3.45 21.62
C PHE A 72 11.25 3.74 22.94
N GLU A 73 11.76 4.95 23.09
CA GLU A 73 12.38 5.44 24.31
C GLU A 73 11.79 6.80 24.70
N ASN A 74 11.34 6.93 25.93
CA ASN A 74 10.73 8.17 26.46
C ASN A 74 9.61 8.74 25.56
N GLY A 75 8.80 7.85 24.98
CA GLY A 75 7.68 8.22 24.09
C GLY A 75 8.11 8.65 22.68
N LYS A 76 9.40 8.53 22.35
CA LYS A 76 9.91 8.81 20.99
C LYS A 76 10.35 7.53 20.30
N TYR A 77 10.09 7.43 19.02
CA TYR A 77 10.61 6.35 18.20
C TYR A 77 12.04 6.65 17.75
N ILE A 78 12.93 5.68 17.92
CA ILE A 78 14.35 5.75 17.53
C ILE A 78 14.61 4.63 16.53
N PRO A 79 14.78 4.92 15.23
CA PRO A 79 15.08 3.92 14.23
C PRO A 79 16.50 3.38 14.37
N ASN A 80 16.72 2.10 14.05
CA ASN A 80 18.05 1.50 14.01
C ASN A 80 18.94 2.13 12.92
N ASN A 81 18.32 2.63 11.86
CA ASN A 81 19.00 3.39 10.80
C ASN A 81 18.25 4.72 10.59
N PRO A 82 18.88 5.88 10.81
CA PRO A 82 18.25 7.19 10.68
C PRO A 82 17.81 7.53 9.25
N ASN A 83 18.39 6.84 8.25
CA ASN A 83 18.03 7.02 6.84
C ASN A 83 16.96 6.02 6.36
N MET A 84 16.35 5.27 7.27
CA MET A 84 15.32 4.31 6.96
C MET A 84 14.00 5.01 6.63
N PHE A 85 13.29 4.43 5.69
CA PHE A 85 11.94 4.79 5.33
C PHE A 85 11.06 3.55 5.38
N LEU A 86 9.89 3.66 6.01
CA LEU A 86 8.91 2.60 6.12
C LEU A 86 7.61 3.02 5.41
N GLY A 87 7.31 2.41 4.28
CA GLY A 87 6.04 2.56 3.58
C GLY A 87 4.99 1.61 4.14
N ILE A 88 3.83 2.12 4.52
CA ILE A 88 2.68 1.30 4.94
C ILE A 88 1.57 1.50 3.92
N MET A 89 1.26 0.45 3.16
CA MET A 89 0.22 0.50 2.12
C MET A 89 -1.02 -0.26 2.54
N ILE A 90 -2.18 0.38 2.44
CA ILE A 90 -3.49 -0.26 2.63
C ILE A 90 -4.20 -0.30 1.27
N ASP A 91 -4.26 -1.49 0.66
CA ASP A 91 -4.92 -1.71 -0.63
C ASP A 91 -6.12 -2.66 -0.44
N HIS A 92 -7.30 -2.13 -0.38
CA HIS A 92 -7.75 -0.75 -0.35
C HIS A 92 -8.66 -0.51 0.86
N MET A 93 -8.94 0.75 1.21
CA MET A 93 -9.69 1.14 2.41
C MET A 93 -11.13 0.58 2.47
N THR A 94 -11.73 0.25 1.33
CA THR A 94 -13.07 -0.37 1.31
C THR A 94 -13.11 -1.76 1.95
N LEU A 95 -11.95 -2.42 2.14
CA LEU A 95 -11.83 -3.73 2.81
C LEU A 95 -11.76 -3.64 4.35
N VAL A 96 -11.61 -2.44 4.89
CA VAL A 96 -11.71 -2.21 6.34
C VAL A 96 -13.06 -2.68 6.87
N LYS A 97 -13.06 -3.39 7.97
CA LYS A 97 -14.27 -3.96 8.59
C LYS A 97 -14.73 -3.13 9.78
N ALA A 98 -16.05 -3.06 9.96
CA ALA A 98 -16.63 -2.57 11.20
C ALA A 98 -16.22 -3.46 12.37
N SER A 99 -15.92 -2.87 13.52
CA SER A 99 -15.73 -3.60 14.77
C SER A 99 -17.06 -3.70 15.54
N ARG A 100 -17.03 -4.38 16.69
CA ARG A 100 -18.23 -4.49 17.53
C ARG A 100 -18.75 -3.14 18.07
N ARG A 101 -17.89 -2.14 18.11
CA ARG A 101 -18.18 -0.84 18.76
C ARG A 101 -18.19 0.34 17.78
N ARG A 102 -17.76 0.13 16.53
CA ARG A 102 -17.60 1.20 15.54
C ARG A 102 -18.15 0.78 14.19
N THR A 103 -18.70 1.73 13.47
CA THR A 103 -19.06 1.52 12.07
C THR A 103 -17.79 1.40 11.21
N LYS A 104 -17.96 0.93 9.99
CA LYS A 104 -16.85 0.88 9.01
C LYS A 104 -16.22 2.26 8.79
N LYS A 105 -17.08 3.30 8.70
CA LYS A 105 -16.60 4.68 8.53
C LYS A 105 -15.76 5.12 9.72
N ASP A 106 -16.21 4.87 10.94
CA ASP A 106 -15.47 5.24 12.15
C ASP A 106 -14.11 4.54 12.22
N GLU A 107 -14.01 3.28 11.76
CA GLU A 107 -12.74 2.55 11.67
C GLU A 107 -11.79 3.19 10.66
N ILE A 108 -12.29 3.57 9.48
CA ILE A 108 -11.50 4.24 8.44
C ILE A 108 -10.99 5.59 8.96
N ASP A 109 -11.85 6.39 9.59
CA ASP A 109 -11.50 7.69 10.16
C ASP A 109 -10.46 7.54 11.28
N ALA A 110 -10.55 6.47 12.08
CA ALA A 110 -9.57 6.18 13.12
C ALA A 110 -8.22 5.80 12.54
N ILE A 111 -8.18 4.88 11.56
CA ILE A 111 -6.95 4.47 10.87
C ILE A 111 -6.27 5.69 10.22
N SER A 112 -7.03 6.59 9.59
CA SER A 112 -6.50 7.81 8.98
C SER A 112 -5.79 8.68 10.02
N ARG A 113 -6.47 9.03 11.11
CA ARG A 113 -5.89 9.83 12.20
C ARG A 113 -4.65 9.20 12.82
N ASP A 114 -4.71 7.89 13.10
CA ASP A 114 -3.60 7.17 13.69
C ASP A 114 -2.39 7.14 12.74
N SER A 115 -2.63 7.01 11.45
CA SER A 115 -1.57 7.07 10.43
C SER A 115 -0.86 8.42 10.42
N VAL A 116 -1.61 9.52 10.53
CA VAL A 116 -1.03 10.87 10.68
C VAL A 116 -0.21 10.98 11.96
N GLN A 117 -0.71 10.46 13.08
CA GLN A 117 0.02 10.48 14.35
C GLN A 117 1.30 9.65 14.28
N ILE A 118 1.24 8.44 13.73
CA ILE A 118 2.41 7.57 13.56
C ILE A 118 3.46 8.26 12.69
N ARG A 119 3.07 8.80 11.54
CA ARG A 119 3.96 9.57 10.66
C ARG A 119 4.64 10.70 11.42
N ASN A 120 3.86 11.50 12.16
CA ASN A 120 4.36 12.66 12.87
C ASN A 120 5.30 12.28 14.04
N ASN A 121 5.03 11.17 14.72
CA ASN A 121 5.81 10.72 15.88
C ASN A 121 7.08 9.99 15.46
N THR A 122 7.03 9.21 14.39
CA THR A 122 8.17 8.38 13.96
C THR A 122 9.09 9.07 12.97
N LYS A 123 8.55 9.98 12.13
CA LYS A 123 9.26 10.70 11.04
C LYS A 123 9.81 9.83 9.91
N ILE A 124 9.70 8.51 10.01
CA ILE A 124 10.19 7.55 9.02
C ILE A 124 9.05 6.84 8.29
N VAL A 125 7.84 6.90 8.83
CA VAL A 125 6.66 6.21 8.28
C VAL A 125 5.96 7.09 7.25
N SER A 126 5.65 6.50 6.10
CA SER A 126 4.76 7.07 5.08
C SER A 126 3.56 6.15 4.86
N PRO A 127 2.39 6.51 5.36
CA PRO A 127 1.17 5.78 5.06
C PRO A 127 0.68 6.08 3.65
N ILE A 128 0.29 5.04 2.91
CA ILE A 128 -0.31 5.10 1.59
C ILE A 128 -1.65 4.38 1.66
N MET A 129 -2.74 5.12 1.49
CA MET A 129 -4.09 4.58 1.57
C MET A 129 -4.76 4.67 0.20
N ILE A 130 -5.10 3.50 -0.36
CA ILE A 130 -5.79 3.42 -1.64
C ILE A 130 -7.29 3.42 -1.36
N SER A 131 -8.00 4.40 -1.90
CA SER A 131 -9.45 4.50 -1.82
C SER A 131 -10.08 4.42 -3.20
N GLN A 132 -11.29 3.87 -3.26
CA GLN A 132 -12.05 3.79 -4.51
C GLN A 132 -12.99 4.99 -4.63
N PHE A 133 -13.12 5.50 -5.86
CA PHE A 133 -14.14 6.48 -6.16
C PHE A 133 -15.56 5.89 -6.11
N ASN A 134 -16.52 6.71 -5.77
CA ASN A 134 -17.93 6.36 -5.85
C ASN A 134 -18.29 6.08 -7.32
N ARG A 135 -19.09 5.04 -7.57
CA ARG A 135 -19.56 4.72 -8.93
C ARG A 135 -20.31 5.87 -9.60
N ASN A 136 -20.90 6.78 -8.83
CA ASN A 136 -21.58 7.95 -9.33
C ASN A 136 -20.62 9.03 -9.88
N ALA A 137 -19.33 8.95 -9.60
CA ALA A 137 -18.32 9.86 -10.17
C ALA A 137 -18.32 9.81 -11.72
N ASN A 138 -18.64 8.64 -12.29
CA ASN A 138 -18.71 8.41 -13.73
C ASN A 138 -20.16 8.45 -14.27
N GLY A 139 -21.10 9.09 -13.56
CA GLY A 139 -22.49 9.19 -13.96
C GLY A 139 -22.65 9.89 -15.34
N GLN A 140 -23.58 9.39 -16.16
CA GLN A 140 -23.83 9.95 -17.51
C GLN A 140 -24.12 11.46 -17.51
N GLU A 141 -24.69 11.98 -16.44
CA GLU A 141 -24.96 13.44 -16.31
C GLU A 141 -23.67 14.25 -16.16
N ARG A 142 -22.70 13.77 -15.39
CA ARG A 142 -21.40 14.43 -15.23
C ARG A 142 -20.57 14.37 -16.52
N MET A 143 -20.63 13.23 -17.23
CA MET A 143 -20.01 13.09 -18.56
C MET A 143 -20.57 14.10 -19.57
N LYS A 144 -21.89 14.33 -19.55
CA LYS A 144 -22.56 15.33 -20.42
C LYS A 144 -22.19 16.77 -20.07
N GLN A 145 -21.81 17.02 -18.81
CA GLN A 145 -21.42 18.35 -18.35
C GLN A 145 -19.89 18.61 -18.47
N GLY A 146 -19.13 17.65 -18.99
CA GLY A 146 -17.66 17.76 -19.10
C GLY A 146 -16.93 17.68 -17.76
N LEU A 147 -17.62 17.29 -16.67
CA LEU A 147 -17.07 17.12 -15.33
C LEU A 147 -16.49 15.71 -15.17
N GLN A 148 -15.44 15.42 -15.92
CA GLN A 148 -14.81 14.08 -15.92
C GLN A 148 -13.74 13.93 -14.82
N ASP A 149 -13.23 15.05 -14.30
CA ASP A 149 -12.23 15.02 -13.25
C ASP A 149 -12.85 14.63 -11.91
N PRO A 150 -12.19 13.72 -11.15
CA PRO A 150 -12.64 13.36 -9.83
C PRO A 150 -12.69 14.58 -8.89
N SER A 151 -13.78 14.70 -8.14
CA SER A 151 -13.93 15.72 -7.11
C SER A 151 -13.79 15.11 -5.71
N MET A 152 -13.66 15.96 -4.71
CA MET A 152 -13.59 15.52 -3.30
C MET A 152 -14.82 14.70 -2.87
N GLU A 153 -15.99 14.97 -3.42
CA GLU A 153 -17.24 14.26 -3.13
C GLU A 153 -17.30 12.84 -3.69
N ASP A 154 -16.38 12.53 -4.60
CA ASP A 154 -16.33 11.23 -5.27
C ASP A 154 -15.63 10.14 -4.44
N TYR A 155 -14.96 10.50 -3.36
CA TYR A 155 -14.38 9.54 -2.43
C TYR A 155 -15.46 8.80 -1.66
N LYS A 156 -15.43 7.47 -1.79
CA LYS A 156 -16.51 6.60 -1.29
C LYS A 156 -16.49 6.40 0.21
N ASP A 157 -15.32 6.44 0.82
CA ASP A 157 -15.15 5.84 2.14
C ASP A 157 -15.23 6.86 3.28
N SER A 158 -14.56 8.00 3.17
CA SER A 158 -14.55 9.00 4.24
C SER A 158 -13.96 10.34 3.79
N GLY A 159 -14.59 11.45 4.22
CA GLY A 159 -14.02 12.80 4.07
C GLY A 159 -12.71 12.98 4.86
N ALA A 160 -12.54 12.27 5.98
CA ALA A 160 -11.34 12.35 6.80
C ALA A 160 -10.07 11.88 6.04
N LEU A 161 -10.19 10.86 5.19
CA LEU A 161 -9.07 10.42 4.35
C LEU A 161 -8.51 11.54 3.48
N LEU A 162 -9.39 12.41 3.01
CA LEU A 162 -9.00 13.53 2.17
C LEU A 162 -8.39 14.67 2.99
N GLU A 163 -9.02 15.00 4.15
CA GLU A 163 -8.51 16.04 5.05
C GLU A 163 -7.14 15.69 5.62
N ASP A 164 -6.90 14.41 5.92
CA ASP A 164 -5.65 13.90 6.45
C ASP A 164 -4.59 13.66 5.36
N SER A 165 -4.99 13.60 4.08
CA SER A 165 -4.06 13.44 2.97
C SER A 165 -3.27 14.74 2.76
N GLN A 166 -1.98 14.60 2.57
CA GLN A 166 -1.14 15.69 2.07
C GLN A 166 -1.01 15.50 0.55
N VAL A 167 -1.57 16.43 -0.19
CA VAL A 167 -1.36 16.57 -1.62
C VAL A 167 -0.10 17.37 -1.86
#